data_f943679c4341fca9503e6d619f5d9195
#
_entry.id   f943679c4341fca9503e6d619f5d9195
#
_cell.length_a   1.000
_cell.length_b   1.000
_cell.length_c   1.000
_cell.angle_alpha   90.00
_cell.angle_beta   90.00
_cell.angle_gamma   90.00
#
_symmetry.space_group_name_H-M   'P 1'
#
loop_
_entity.id
_entity.type
_entity.pdbx_description
1 polymer ?
#
loop_
_entity_poly.entity_id
_entity_poly.type
_entity_poly.pdbx_seq_one_letter_code
_entity_poly.pdbx_strand_id
1 'polypeptide(L)'
;MLRAATNLVCGTVAEALDDAPSAALAHVRLTDVAAEATRIVRAELPPGTDGFDAASTITTGAIYQVWPSQAEFQVDLLFHIAELNASSDSVVDELPPMIAAAAASGQPATEALRLIITRSFEYTRSSALFYTSLSFYKHSADDRVKQAMKRCTQAFVEGIRPVWQQLLDAFGLQVRPPYTVDNLAITIGALIEGLALGWVSSPELTDDPYGQDGWSLAGRAAQMIFEQMTVPRTSP
;
A
#
# COMPACT_ATOMS: atom_id res chain seq x y z
N MET A 1 -6.07 -13.10 -15.35
CA MET A 1 -6.09 -14.05 -14.21
C MET A 1 -5.60 -13.42 -12.93
N LEU A 2 -4.40 -12.83 -12.88
CA LEU A 2 -3.93 -12.15 -11.66
C LEU A 2 -4.88 -11.05 -11.20
N ARG A 3 -5.41 -10.19 -12.10
CA ARG A 3 -6.43 -9.19 -11.76
C ARG A 3 -7.70 -9.82 -11.16
N ALA A 4 -8.15 -10.97 -11.68
CA ALA A 4 -9.29 -11.68 -11.14
C ALA A 4 -9.04 -12.20 -9.71
N ALA A 5 -7.86 -12.76 -9.48
CA ALA A 5 -7.45 -13.20 -8.14
C ALA A 5 -7.32 -12.03 -7.17
N THR A 6 -6.75 -10.91 -7.62
CA THR A 6 -6.65 -9.68 -6.82
C THR A 6 -8.04 -9.17 -6.41
N ASN A 7 -9.00 -9.11 -7.36
CA ASN A 7 -10.36 -8.69 -7.05
C ASN A 7 -11.03 -9.58 -5.99
N LEU A 8 -10.86 -10.90 -6.11
CA LEU A 8 -11.41 -11.84 -5.11
C LEU A 8 -10.77 -11.65 -3.74
N VAL A 9 -9.44 -11.55 -3.69
CA VAL A 9 -8.70 -11.35 -2.44
C VAL A 9 -9.07 -10.03 -1.78
N CYS A 10 -9.06 -8.92 -2.54
CA CYS A 10 -9.39 -7.60 -2.01
C CYS A 10 -10.89 -7.50 -1.62
N GLY A 11 -11.78 -8.12 -2.36
CA GLY A 11 -13.21 -8.20 -2.01
C GLY A 11 -13.40 -8.92 -0.68
N THR A 12 -12.78 -10.09 -0.52
CA THR A 12 -12.86 -10.86 0.74
C THR A 12 -12.25 -10.11 1.93
N VAL A 13 -11.14 -9.39 1.72
CA VAL A 13 -10.52 -8.59 2.79
C VAL A 13 -11.38 -7.39 3.14
N ALA A 14 -11.97 -6.70 2.16
CA ALA A 14 -12.86 -5.57 2.41
C ALA A 14 -14.12 -5.99 3.20
N GLU A 15 -14.71 -7.14 2.86
CA GLU A 15 -15.84 -7.72 3.60
C GLU A 15 -15.42 -8.17 5.02
N ALA A 16 -14.20 -8.70 5.18
CA ALA A 16 -13.70 -9.19 6.46
C ALA A 16 -13.27 -8.06 7.43
N LEU A 17 -13.03 -6.85 6.95
CA LEU A 17 -12.81 -5.69 7.82
C LEU A 17 -14.09 -5.35 8.61
N ASP A 18 -15.26 -5.78 8.11
CA ASP A 18 -16.54 -5.64 8.82
C ASP A 18 -16.89 -6.86 9.69
N ASP A 19 -16.35 -8.09 9.42
CA ASP A 19 -16.90 -9.34 10.03
C ASP A 19 -15.89 -10.45 10.35
N ALA A 20 -14.72 -10.18 10.92
CA ALA A 20 -13.72 -11.14 11.43
C ALA A 20 -12.68 -11.76 10.45
N PRO A 21 -11.45 -12.03 10.94
CA PRO A 21 -10.26 -12.24 10.09
C PRO A 21 -10.14 -13.68 9.59
N SER A 22 -10.55 -13.95 8.37
CA SER A 22 -10.14 -15.17 7.67
C SER A 22 -8.90 -14.90 6.81
N ALA A 23 -7.93 -15.82 6.86
CA ALA A 23 -6.67 -15.72 6.12
C ALA A 23 -6.92 -15.56 4.60
N ALA A 24 -6.86 -14.33 4.10
CA ALA A 24 -7.35 -13.90 2.80
C ALA A 24 -6.85 -14.71 1.59
N LEU A 25 -5.70 -15.36 1.68
CA LEU A 25 -5.14 -16.15 0.58
C LEU A 25 -5.36 -17.66 0.67
N ALA A 26 -5.62 -18.21 1.87
CA ALA A 26 -5.88 -19.62 2.02
C ALA A 26 -7.16 -20.07 1.31
N HIS A 27 -8.03 -19.12 0.96
CA HIS A 27 -9.34 -19.36 0.36
C HIS A 27 -9.41 -19.01 -1.14
N VAL A 28 -8.37 -18.44 -1.75
CA VAL A 28 -8.37 -18.18 -3.19
C VAL A 28 -8.25 -19.50 -3.95
N ARG A 29 -9.39 -20.04 -4.33
CA ARG A 29 -9.44 -21.24 -5.16
C ARG A 29 -9.19 -20.87 -6.61
N LEU A 30 -8.35 -21.64 -7.30
CA LEU A 30 -8.10 -21.41 -8.72
C LEU A 30 -9.38 -21.54 -9.59
N THR A 31 -10.40 -22.29 -9.10
CA THR A 31 -11.73 -22.35 -9.72
C THR A 31 -12.42 -20.99 -9.70
N ASP A 32 -12.35 -20.26 -8.58
CA ASP A 32 -12.99 -18.96 -8.42
C ASP A 32 -12.25 -17.90 -9.24
N VAL A 33 -10.91 -17.97 -9.25
CA VAL A 33 -10.07 -17.14 -10.13
C VAL A 33 -10.42 -17.36 -11.61
N ALA A 34 -10.63 -18.60 -12.04
CA ALA A 34 -11.00 -18.92 -13.41
C ALA A 34 -12.39 -18.37 -13.77
N ALA A 35 -13.36 -18.50 -12.84
CA ALA A 35 -14.71 -17.96 -13.01
C ALA A 35 -14.69 -16.43 -13.11
N GLU A 36 -14.01 -15.74 -12.19
CA GLU A 36 -13.88 -14.28 -12.19
C GLU A 36 -13.12 -13.77 -13.42
N ALA A 37 -12.04 -14.44 -13.83
CA ALA A 37 -11.33 -14.11 -15.06
C ALA A 37 -12.23 -14.26 -16.31
N THR A 38 -13.07 -15.29 -16.35
CA THR A 38 -14.08 -15.47 -17.41
C THR A 38 -15.06 -14.28 -17.42
N ARG A 39 -15.55 -13.87 -16.26
CA ARG A 39 -16.47 -12.74 -16.12
C ARG A 39 -15.85 -11.44 -16.63
N ILE A 40 -14.60 -11.16 -16.23
CA ILE A 40 -13.86 -9.96 -16.65
C ILE A 40 -13.67 -9.95 -18.16
N VAL A 41 -13.19 -11.06 -18.74
CA VAL A 41 -12.94 -11.15 -20.19
C VAL A 41 -14.24 -10.94 -20.97
N ARG A 42 -15.36 -11.53 -20.53
CA ARG A 42 -16.66 -11.32 -21.17
C ARG A 42 -17.18 -9.89 -21.11
N ALA A 43 -16.85 -9.18 -20.03
CA ALA A 43 -17.28 -7.77 -19.86
C ALA A 43 -16.44 -6.80 -20.70
N GLU A 44 -15.17 -7.12 -20.96
CA GLU A 44 -14.21 -6.20 -21.60
C GLU A 44 -13.98 -6.50 -23.09
N LEU A 45 -14.22 -7.72 -23.56
CA LEU A 45 -14.07 -8.03 -24.96
C LEU A 45 -15.28 -7.59 -25.77
N PRO A 46 -15.08 -6.95 -26.93
CA PRO A 46 -16.16 -6.65 -27.86
C PRO A 46 -16.88 -7.94 -28.31
N PRO A 47 -18.21 -7.89 -28.53
CA PRO A 47 -18.94 -9.03 -29.10
C PRO A 47 -18.31 -9.46 -30.43
N GLY A 48 -18.06 -10.77 -30.58
CA GLY A 48 -17.49 -11.32 -31.81
C GLY A 48 -15.97 -11.31 -31.90
N THR A 49 -15.25 -11.09 -30.78
CA THR A 49 -13.80 -11.25 -30.72
C THR A 49 -13.42 -12.70 -31.04
N ASP A 50 -12.61 -12.92 -32.06
CA ASP A 50 -12.19 -14.25 -32.49
C ASP A 50 -11.51 -15.02 -31.35
N GLY A 51 -11.97 -16.25 -31.12
CA GLY A 51 -11.41 -17.17 -30.15
C GLY A 51 -12.01 -17.16 -28.74
N PHE A 52 -12.90 -16.20 -28.43
CA PHE A 52 -13.62 -16.17 -27.16
C PHE A 52 -15.10 -15.79 -27.36
N ASP A 53 -15.95 -16.79 -27.43
CA ASP A 53 -17.40 -16.63 -27.57
C ASP A 53 -18.13 -16.58 -26.21
N ALA A 54 -19.44 -16.41 -26.24
CA ALA A 54 -20.26 -16.36 -25.03
C ALA A 54 -20.26 -17.69 -24.23
N ALA A 55 -19.91 -18.81 -24.87
CA ALA A 55 -19.80 -20.12 -24.22
C ALA A 55 -18.38 -20.41 -23.70
N SER A 56 -17.38 -19.65 -24.15
CA SER A 56 -15.98 -19.83 -23.76
C SER A 56 -15.80 -19.54 -22.28
N THR A 57 -15.06 -20.41 -21.59
CA THR A 57 -14.71 -20.26 -20.18
C THR A 57 -13.22 -20.44 -19.96
N ILE A 58 -12.65 -19.62 -19.11
CA ILE A 58 -11.29 -19.86 -18.62
C ILE A 58 -11.37 -21.00 -17.61
N THR A 59 -10.54 -22.01 -17.79
CA THR A 59 -10.51 -23.20 -16.93
C THR A 59 -9.30 -23.18 -16.00
N THR A 60 -9.35 -23.94 -14.91
CA THR A 60 -8.17 -24.15 -14.04
C THR A 60 -7.01 -24.78 -14.80
N GLY A 61 -7.29 -25.62 -15.83
CA GLY A 61 -6.25 -26.14 -16.73
C GLY A 61 -5.48 -25.05 -17.47
N ALA A 62 -6.17 -24.00 -17.92
CA ALA A 62 -5.51 -22.84 -18.53
C ALA A 62 -4.63 -22.07 -17.52
N ILE A 63 -5.01 -22.04 -16.26
CA ILE A 63 -4.18 -21.45 -15.19
C ILE A 63 -2.90 -22.29 -14.99
N TYR A 64 -3.03 -23.62 -14.92
CA TYR A 64 -1.88 -24.52 -14.76
C TYR A 64 -0.93 -24.55 -15.95
N GLN A 65 -1.37 -24.14 -17.15
CA GLN A 65 -0.46 -23.95 -18.29
C GLN A 65 0.48 -22.76 -18.11
N VAL A 66 0.06 -21.74 -17.36
CA VAL A 66 0.87 -20.53 -17.09
C VAL A 66 1.65 -20.71 -15.79
N TRP A 67 0.98 -21.21 -14.75
CA TRP A 67 1.57 -21.45 -13.42
C TRP A 67 1.49 -22.94 -13.07
N PRO A 68 2.60 -23.68 -13.20
CA PRO A 68 2.62 -25.13 -12.95
C PRO A 68 2.18 -25.57 -11.55
N SER A 69 2.18 -24.62 -10.58
CA SER A 69 1.72 -24.88 -9.21
C SER A 69 0.96 -23.67 -8.63
N GLN A 70 0.14 -23.94 -7.62
CA GLN A 70 -0.55 -22.88 -6.87
C GLN A 70 0.45 -21.94 -6.16
N ALA A 71 1.59 -22.46 -5.73
CA ALA A 71 2.63 -21.67 -5.09
C ALA A 71 3.24 -20.62 -6.05
N GLU A 72 3.50 -21.02 -7.30
CA GLU A 72 3.98 -20.10 -8.33
C GLU A 72 2.93 -19.04 -8.67
N PHE A 73 1.68 -19.43 -8.81
CA PHE A 73 0.58 -18.48 -8.99
C PHE A 73 0.49 -17.48 -7.84
N GLN A 74 0.60 -17.93 -6.59
CA GLN A 74 0.55 -17.05 -5.41
C GLN A 74 1.72 -16.07 -5.36
N VAL A 75 2.93 -16.48 -5.76
CA VAL A 75 4.09 -15.59 -5.83
C VAL A 75 3.88 -14.49 -6.88
N ASP A 76 3.41 -14.86 -8.08
CA ASP A 76 3.12 -13.88 -9.13
C ASP A 76 1.95 -12.96 -8.76
N LEU A 77 0.95 -13.48 -8.03
CA LEU A 77 -0.13 -12.67 -7.47
C LEU A 77 0.41 -11.64 -6.48
N LEU A 78 1.36 -12.02 -5.61
CA LEU A 78 2.01 -11.09 -4.71
C LEU A 78 2.75 -9.97 -5.46
N PHE A 79 3.50 -10.31 -6.51
CA PHE A 79 4.17 -9.31 -7.34
C PHE A 79 3.15 -8.36 -7.99
N HIS A 80 2.05 -8.90 -8.51
CA HIS A 80 1.00 -8.09 -9.12
C HIS A 80 0.33 -7.14 -8.12
N ILE A 81 0.04 -7.62 -6.90
CA ILE A 81 -0.50 -6.79 -5.81
C ILE A 81 0.50 -5.69 -5.43
N ALA A 82 1.80 -6.02 -5.39
CA ALA A 82 2.85 -5.04 -5.13
C ALA A 82 2.93 -3.95 -6.19
N GLU A 83 2.87 -4.34 -7.46
CA GLU A 83 2.86 -3.41 -8.60
C GLU A 83 1.62 -2.51 -8.57
N LEU A 84 0.45 -3.07 -8.25
CA LEU A 84 -0.77 -2.29 -8.07
C LEU A 84 -0.66 -1.29 -6.92
N ASN A 85 -0.10 -1.70 -5.78
CA ASN A 85 0.14 -0.80 -4.66
C ASN A 85 1.11 0.36 -5.01
N ALA A 86 2.07 0.09 -5.88
CA ALA A 86 3.03 1.10 -6.34
C ALA A 86 2.47 2.01 -7.44
N SER A 87 1.51 1.51 -8.24
CA SER A 87 1.00 2.18 -9.45
C SER A 87 -0.46 2.68 -9.33
N SER A 88 -1.20 2.25 -8.28
CA SER A 88 -2.54 2.77 -8.05
C SER A 88 -2.48 4.28 -7.80
N ASP A 89 -3.56 5.01 -8.13
CA ASP A 89 -3.80 6.42 -7.77
C ASP A 89 -3.54 6.61 -6.29
N SER A 90 -2.27 6.56 -5.98
CA SER A 90 -1.79 6.43 -4.63
C SER A 90 -1.94 7.81 -4.00
N VAL A 91 -2.26 7.81 -2.74
CA VAL A 91 -2.18 9.03 -1.93
C VAL A 91 -0.89 9.84 -2.22
N VAL A 92 0.14 9.20 -2.74
CA VAL A 92 1.42 9.81 -3.16
C VAL A 92 1.22 10.94 -4.18
N ASP A 93 0.29 10.81 -5.11
CA ASP A 93 0.01 11.85 -6.13
C ASP A 93 -0.73 13.07 -5.56
N GLU A 94 -1.43 12.90 -4.44
CA GLU A 94 -2.13 13.99 -3.74
C GLU A 94 -1.18 14.81 -2.85
N LEU A 95 -0.06 14.25 -2.40
CA LEU A 95 0.82 14.88 -1.41
C LEU A 95 1.63 16.07 -1.94
N PRO A 96 2.20 16.06 -3.16
CA PRO A 96 2.96 17.19 -3.68
C PRO A 96 2.20 18.52 -3.69
N PRO A 97 0.95 18.61 -4.18
CA PRO A 97 0.20 19.86 -4.13
C PRO A 97 -0.13 20.30 -2.68
N MET A 98 -0.34 19.35 -1.76
CA MET A 98 -0.58 19.68 -0.34
C MET A 98 0.66 20.30 0.30
N ILE A 99 1.85 19.77 0.03
CA ILE A 99 3.13 20.33 0.51
C ILE A 99 3.33 21.74 -0.04
N ALA A 100 3.11 21.93 -1.34
CA ALA A 100 3.28 23.22 -1.98
C ALA A 100 2.30 24.28 -1.40
N ALA A 101 1.05 23.91 -1.18
CA ALA A 101 0.04 24.78 -0.57
C ALA A 101 0.41 25.18 0.87
N ALA A 102 0.87 24.23 1.69
CA ALA A 102 1.30 24.49 3.06
C ALA A 102 2.51 25.44 3.09
N ALA A 103 3.51 25.23 2.24
CA ALA A 103 4.67 26.09 2.12
C ALA A 103 4.30 27.51 1.66
N ALA A 104 3.43 27.62 0.65
CA ALA A 104 2.98 28.91 0.12
C ALA A 104 2.16 29.73 1.12
N SER A 105 1.43 29.06 2.03
CA SER A 105 0.66 29.72 3.10
C SER A 105 1.51 30.09 4.33
N GLY A 106 2.80 29.78 4.33
CA GLY A 106 3.71 30.06 5.45
C GLY A 106 3.46 29.18 6.68
N GLN A 107 2.79 28.04 6.50
CA GLN A 107 2.61 27.08 7.57
C GLN A 107 3.96 26.41 7.93
N PRO A 108 4.14 25.95 9.17
CA PRO A 108 5.35 25.21 9.53
C PRO A 108 5.39 23.83 8.87
N ALA A 109 6.59 23.28 8.69
CA ALA A 109 6.79 21.94 8.11
C ALA A 109 5.98 20.83 8.81
N THR A 110 5.77 20.99 10.13
CA THR A 110 4.99 20.05 10.94
C THR A 110 3.52 20.01 10.55
N GLU A 111 2.93 21.11 10.08
CA GLU A 111 1.55 21.10 9.57
C GLU A 111 1.43 20.37 8.23
N ALA A 112 2.38 20.58 7.32
CA ALA A 112 2.44 19.80 6.08
C ALA A 112 2.63 18.31 6.38
N LEU A 113 3.53 18.00 7.33
CA LEU A 113 3.73 16.62 7.79
C LEU A 113 2.43 16.02 8.35
N ARG A 114 1.72 16.76 9.21
CA ARG A 114 0.45 16.31 9.79
C ARG A 114 -0.56 15.91 8.70
N LEU A 115 -0.72 16.75 7.69
CA LEU A 115 -1.62 16.48 6.58
C LEU A 115 -1.22 15.21 5.82
N ILE A 116 0.07 15.08 5.50
CA ILE A 116 0.63 13.90 4.82
C ILE A 116 0.35 12.63 5.64
N ILE A 117 0.68 12.64 6.93
CA ILE A 117 0.53 11.47 7.79
C ILE A 117 -0.93 11.09 7.99
N THR A 118 -1.81 12.06 8.22
CA THR A 118 -3.24 11.82 8.36
C THR A 118 -3.78 11.15 7.08
N ARG A 119 -3.46 11.70 5.93
CA ARG A 119 -3.92 11.16 4.64
C ARG A 119 -3.35 9.76 4.36
N SER A 120 -2.06 9.56 4.62
CA SER A 120 -1.41 8.26 4.45
C SER A 120 -1.97 7.21 5.40
N PHE A 121 -2.25 7.57 6.65
CA PHE A 121 -2.85 6.67 7.63
C PHE A 121 -4.28 6.27 7.24
N GLU A 122 -5.11 7.22 6.83
CA GLU A 122 -6.47 6.97 6.33
C GLU A 122 -6.47 6.04 5.13
N TYR A 123 -5.56 6.27 4.18
CA TYR A 123 -5.40 5.40 3.03
C TYR A 123 -4.98 3.98 3.44
N THR A 124 -3.95 3.85 4.28
CA THR A 124 -3.40 2.55 4.68
C THR A 124 -4.44 1.73 5.45
N ARG A 125 -5.13 2.33 6.41
CA ARG A 125 -6.13 1.63 7.23
C ARG A 125 -7.36 1.17 6.44
N SER A 126 -7.66 1.79 5.31
CA SER A 126 -8.76 1.41 4.41
C SER A 126 -8.32 0.53 3.23
N SER A 127 -7.02 0.29 3.06
CA SER A 127 -6.49 -0.41 1.90
C SER A 127 -6.58 -1.93 2.02
N ALA A 128 -7.50 -2.54 1.26
CA ALA A 128 -7.57 -3.99 1.13
C ALA A 128 -6.26 -4.59 0.57
N LEU A 129 -5.55 -3.86 -0.30
CA LEU A 129 -4.24 -4.28 -0.83
C LEU A 129 -3.19 -4.35 0.27
N PHE A 130 -3.16 -3.38 1.20
CA PHE A 130 -2.27 -3.41 2.35
C PHE A 130 -2.50 -4.66 3.20
N TYR A 131 -3.73 -4.90 3.64
CA TYR A 131 -4.05 -6.09 4.47
C TYR A 131 -3.80 -7.40 3.73
N THR A 132 -4.05 -7.45 2.43
CA THR A 132 -3.72 -8.62 1.61
C THR A 132 -2.22 -8.88 1.59
N SER A 133 -1.39 -7.85 1.44
CA SER A 133 0.07 -8.00 1.41
C SER A 133 0.63 -8.58 2.71
N LEU A 134 0.02 -8.28 3.85
CA LEU A 134 0.42 -8.82 5.15
C LEU A 134 0.31 -10.34 5.24
N SER A 135 -0.64 -10.95 4.54
CA SER A 135 -0.82 -12.40 4.54
C SER A 135 0.40 -13.15 3.99
N PHE A 136 1.22 -12.49 3.17
CA PHE A 136 2.43 -13.08 2.60
C PHE A 136 3.60 -13.13 3.60
N TYR A 137 3.60 -12.32 4.66
CA TYR A 137 4.69 -12.33 5.67
C TYR A 137 4.87 -13.68 6.34
N LYS A 138 3.80 -14.46 6.54
CA LYS A 138 3.89 -15.84 7.06
C LYS A 138 4.61 -16.81 6.12
N HIS A 139 4.75 -16.46 4.85
CA HIS A 139 5.46 -17.25 3.85
C HIS A 139 6.87 -16.70 3.56
N SER A 140 7.37 -15.76 4.36
CA SER A 140 8.68 -15.12 4.18
C SER A 140 9.89 -16.08 4.31
N ALA A 141 9.69 -17.33 4.68
CA ALA A 141 10.71 -18.36 4.59
C ALA A 141 11.02 -18.79 3.13
N ASP A 142 10.08 -18.63 2.19
CA ASP A 142 10.29 -18.86 0.76
C ASP A 142 11.09 -17.70 0.17
N ASP A 143 12.20 -18.00 -0.51
CA ASP A 143 13.09 -16.98 -1.08
C ASP A 143 12.42 -16.15 -2.19
N ARG A 144 11.47 -16.72 -2.93
CA ARG A 144 10.69 -15.98 -3.94
C ARG A 144 9.78 -14.96 -3.28
N VAL A 145 9.12 -15.33 -2.17
CA VAL A 145 8.29 -14.41 -1.38
C VAL A 145 9.15 -13.30 -0.81
N LYS A 146 10.33 -13.61 -0.22
CA LYS A 146 11.28 -12.59 0.23
C LYS A 146 11.68 -11.62 -0.88
N GLN A 147 11.96 -12.15 -2.06
CA GLN A 147 12.35 -11.32 -3.21
C GLN A 147 11.19 -10.43 -3.67
N ALA A 148 9.97 -10.95 -3.66
CA ALA A 148 8.77 -10.16 -3.95
C ALA A 148 8.59 -9.04 -2.94
N MET A 149 8.63 -9.34 -1.65
CA MET A 149 8.51 -8.35 -0.57
C MET A 149 9.61 -7.27 -0.64
N LYS A 150 10.85 -7.67 -0.97
CA LYS A 150 11.95 -6.72 -1.18
C LYS A 150 11.65 -5.75 -2.34
N ARG A 151 11.10 -6.24 -3.45
CA ARG A 151 10.69 -5.38 -4.57
C ARG A 151 9.56 -4.43 -4.18
N CYS A 152 8.57 -4.91 -3.39
CA CYS A 152 7.52 -4.05 -2.84
C CYS A 152 8.09 -2.89 -2.03
N THR A 153 9.00 -3.19 -1.09
CA THR A 153 9.65 -2.17 -0.27
C THR A 153 10.47 -1.20 -1.12
N GLN A 154 11.20 -1.69 -2.12
CA GLN A 154 11.97 -0.86 -3.03
C GLN A 154 11.06 0.07 -3.84
N ALA A 155 9.99 -0.45 -4.43
CA ALA A 155 9.02 0.35 -5.20
C ALA A 155 8.36 1.42 -4.32
N PHE A 156 7.97 1.08 -3.09
CA PHE A 156 7.45 2.06 -2.13
C PHE A 156 8.45 3.18 -1.86
N VAL A 157 9.71 2.85 -1.53
CA VAL A 157 10.73 3.86 -1.23
C VAL A 157 11.02 4.74 -2.45
N GLU A 158 11.11 4.14 -3.64
CA GLU A 158 11.32 4.89 -4.90
C GLU A 158 10.16 5.84 -5.20
N GLY A 159 8.92 5.40 -4.97
CA GLY A 159 7.73 6.22 -5.20
C GLY A 159 7.58 7.37 -4.20
N ILE A 160 7.85 7.14 -2.91
CA ILE A 160 7.64 8.14 -1.86
C ILE A 160 8.83 9.10 -1.66
N ARG A 161 10.04 8.71 -2.08
CA ARG A 161 11.26 9.53 -1.94
C ARG A 161 11.11 10.95 -2.50
N PRO A 162 10.55 11.16 -3.71
CA PRO A 162 10.35 12.51 -4.25
C PRO A 162 9.47 13.38 -3.36
N VAL A 163 8.44 12.83 -2.74
CA VAL A 163 7.53 13.54 -1.83
C VAL A 163 8.28 14.02 -0.59
N TRP A 164 9.05 13.13 0.05
CA TRP A 164 9.90 13.51 1.19
C TRP A 164 10.95 14.55 0.81
N GLN A 165 11.56 14.41 -0.36
CA GLN A 165 12.54 15.39 -0.84
C GLN A 165 11.89 16.75 -1.05
N GLN A 166 10.70 16.79 -1.67
CA GLN A 166 9.94 18.03 -1.85
C GLN A 166 9.56 18.67 -0.52
N LEU A 167 9.13 17.89 0.48
CA LEU A 167 8.84 18.41 1.82
C LEU A 167 10.08 19.06 2.44
N LEU A 168 11.21 18.36 2.42
CA LEU A 168 12.46 18.88 2.96
C LEU A 168 12.92 20.15 2.25
N ASP A 169 12.85 20.17 0.92
CA ASP A 169 13.25 21.34 0.10
C ASP A 169 12.35 22.54 0.34
N ALA A 170 11.02 22.34 0.39
CA ALA A 170 10.04 23.40 0.57
C ALA A 170 10.20 24.13 1.92
N PHE A 171 10.73 23.44 2.94
CA PHE A 171 10.90 23.99 4.28
C PHE A 171 12.38 24.22 4.67
N GLY A 172 13.31 24.12 3.73
CA GLY A 172 14.73 24.33 3.98
C GLY A 172 15.34 23.35 4.97
N LEU A 173 14.85 22.11 4.97
CA LEU A 173 15.31 21.04 5.84
C LEU A 173 16.19 20.03 5.10
N GLN A 174 16.95 19.27 5.87
CA GLN A 174 17.68 18.09 5.38
C GLN A 174 17.64 16.98 6.42
N VAL A 175 17.80 15.76 5.97
CA VAL A 175 17.91 14.61 6.88
C VAL A 175 19.25 14.69 7.60
N ARG A 176 19.22 14.46 8.92
CA ARG A 176 20.39 14.47 9.80
C ARG A 176 21.27 13.24 9.53
N PRO A 177 22.58 13.40 9.29
CA PRO A 177 23.49 12.24 9.24
C PRO A 177 23.47 11.44 10.57
N PRO A 178 23.56 10.11 10.54
CA PRO A 178 23.86 9.26 9.40
C PRO A 178 22.63 8.80 8.60
N TYR A 179 21.45 9.32 8.90
CA TYR A 179 20.22 8.91 8.24
C TYR A 179 20.13 9.41 6.79
N THR A 180 19.29 8.74 6.00
CA THR A 180 18.96 9.09 4.62
C THR A 180 17.47 9.39 4.49
N VAL A 181 17.05 9.99 3.37
CA VAL A 181 15.62 10.17 3.05
C VAL A 181 14.90 8.82 3.02
N ASP A 182 15.55 7.77 2.54
CA ASP A 182 14.98 6.42 2.54
C ASP A 182 14.77 5.87 3.96
N ASN A 183 15.70 6.15 4.89
CA ASN A 183 15.51 5.77 6.30
C ASN A 183 14.31 6.50 6.90
N LEU A 184 14.14 7.80 6.62
CA LEU A 184 12.98 8.57 7.07
C LEU A 184 11.68 7.97 6.51
N ALA A 185 11.63 7.72 5.21
CA ALA A 185 10.46 7.13 4.53
C ALA A 185 10.08 5.76 5.11
N ILE A 186 11.06 4.86 5.28
CA ILE A 186 10.84 3.51 5.84
C ILE A 186 10.37 3.59 7.29
N THR A 187 10.97 4.47 8.10
CA THR A 187 10.62 4.56 9.52
C THR A 187 9.20 5.08 9.71
N ILE A 188 8.81 6.12 8.97
CA ILE A 188 7.45 6.66 9.04
C ILE A 188 6.44 5.71 8.40
N GLY A 189 6.80 5.05 7.29
CA GLY A 189 5.96 4.00 6.68
C GLY A 189 5.65 2.88 7.67
N ALA A 190 6.68 2.33 8.33
CA ALA A 190 6.51 1.28 9.33
C ALA A 190 5.66 1.72 10.54
N LEU A 191 5.74 2.99 10.95
CA LEU A 191 4.87 3.56 11.97
C LEU A 191 3.41 3.54 11.52
N ILE A 192 3.13 4.04 10.31
CA ILE A 192 1.76 4.12 9.75
C ILE A 192 1.18 2.71 9.60
N GLU A 193 1.93 1.78 9.03
CA GLU A 193 1.53 0.38 8.88
C GLU A 193 1.24 -0.29 10.22
N GLY A 194 2.13 -0.12 11.21
CA GLY A 194 1.94 -0.66 12.55
C GLY A 194 0.70 -0.11 13.25
N LEU A 195 0.43 1.19 13.12
CA LEU A 195 -0.78 1.81 13.68
C LEU A 195 -2.03 1.40 12.92
N ALA A 196 -1.98 1.23 11.60
CA ALA A 196 -3.10 0.71 10.82
C ALA A 196 -3.48 -0.72 11.23
N LEU A 197 -2.49 -1.56 11.55
CA LEU A 197 -2.73 -2.88 12.13
C LEU A 197 -3.35 -2.81 13.53
N GLY A 198 -2.86 -1.92 14.37
CA GLY A 198 -3.42 -1.68 15.71
C GLY A 198 -4.86 -1.19 15.64
N TRP A 199 -5.18 -0.38 14.66
CA TRP A 199 -6.53 0.16 14.44
C TRP A 199 -7.58 -0.94 14.20
N VAL A 200 -7.23 -2.02 13.52
CA VAL A 200 -8.16 -3.15 13.26
C VAL A 200 -8.69 -3.77 14.56
N SER A 201 -7.85 -3.82 15.60
CA SER A 201 -8.21 -4.43 16.89
C SER A 201 -8.68 -3.43 17.94
N SER A 202 -8.26 -2.18 17.84
CA SER A 202 -8.48 -1.15 18.87
C SER A 202 -8.50 0.25 18.23
N PRO A 203 -9.53 0.56 17.43
CA PRO A 203 -9.61 1.84 16.72
C PRO A 203 -9.60 3.04 17.68
N GLU A 204 -10.17 2.90 18.86
CA GLU A 204 -10.22 3.94 19.89
C GLU A 204 -8.83 4.37 20.40
N LEU A 205 -7.82 3.51 20.29
CA LEU A 205 -6.46 3.84 20.71
C LEU A 205 -5.66 4.60 19.64
N THR A 206 -6.10 4.56 18.39
CA THR A 206 -5.38 5.14 17.25
C THR A 206 -6.10 6.33 16.62
N ASP A 207 -7.44 6.39 16.73
CA ASP A 207 -8.27 7.45 16.16
C ASP A 207 -8.50 8.62 17.14
N ASP A 208 -8.23 8.42 18.44
CA ASP A 208 -8.46 9.48 19.43
C ASP A 208 -7.54 10.67 19.17
N PRO A 209 -8.09 11.89 19.01
CA PRO A 209 -7.28 13.06 18.85
C PRO A 209 -6.52 13.34 20.16
N TYR A 210 -5.20 13.17 20.10
CA TYR A 210 -4.33 13.51 21.24
C TYR A 210 -4.18 15.03 21.36
N GLY A 211 -4.87 15.59 22.33
CA GLY A 211 -4.81 17.00 22.66
C GLY A 211 -5.84 17.87 21.94
N GLN A 212 -5.83 19.17 22.28
CA GLN A 212 -6.81 20.16 21.78
C GLN A 212 -6.59 20.58 20.32
N ASP A 213 -5.47 20.18 19.72
CA ASP A 213 -5.06 20.54 18.36
C ASP A 213 -5.49 19.54 17.27
N GLY A 214 -6.19 18.47 17.66
CA GLY A 214 -6.72 17.48 16.72
C GLY A 214 -5.69 16.57 16.04
N TRP A 215 -4.46 16.47 16.60
CA TRP A 215 -3.45 15.56 16.09
C TRP A 215 -3.79 14.10 16.47
N SER A 216 -3.73 13.21 15.48
CA SER A 216 -3.79 11.77 15.72
C SER A 216 -2.51 11.24 16.36
N LEU A 217 -2.55 10.05 16.95
CA LEU A 217 -1.36 9.35 17.44
C LEU A 217 -0.32 9.17 16.33
N ALA A 218 -0.76 8.81 15.12
CA ALA A 218 0.12 8.69 13.95
C ALA A 218 0.83 10.01 13.64
N GLY A 219 0.09 11.12 13.62
CA GLY A 219 0.66 12.44 13.37
C GLY A 219 1.68 12.85 14.44
N ARG A 220 1.37 12.64 15.72
CA ARG A 220 2.29 12.97 16.82
C ARG A 220 3.57 12.14 16.81
N ALA A 221 3.45 10.84 16.64
CA ALA A 221 4.61 9.96 16.59
C ALA A 221 5.49 10.25 15.36
N ALA A 222 4.87 10.49 14.20
CA ALA A 222 5.59 10.88 12.99
C ALA A 222 6.31 12.24 13.16
N GLN A 223 5.68 13.21 13.83
CA GLN A 223 6.32 14.48 14.15
C GLN A 223 7.59 14.29 14.97
N MET A 224 7.53 13.49 16.04
CA MET A 224 8.69 13.20 16.88
C MET A 224 9.84 12.56 16.09
N ILE A 225 9.52 11.61 15.23
CA ILE A 225 10.50 10.96 14.33
C ILE A 225 11.10 12.00 13.37
N PHE A 226 10.25 12.79 12.71
CA PHE A 226 10.66 13.78 11.74
C PHE A 226 11.59 14.84 12.35
N GLU A 227 11.24 15.40 13.50
CA GLU A 227 12.05 16.39 14.22
C GLU A 227 13.40 15.82 14.68
N GLN A 228 13.47 14.54 15.04
CA GLN A 228 14.73 13.90 15.43
C GLN A 228 15.61 13.55 14.22
N MET A 229 15.00 13.22 13.09
CA MET A 229 15.73 12.82 11.89
C MET A 229 16.04 13.98 10.94
N THR A 230 15.55 15.19 11.19
CA THR A 230 15.78 16.35 10.30
C THR A 230 16.47 17.50 11.03
N VAL A 231 17.12 18.37 10.26
CA VAL A 231 17.74 19.62 10.72
C VAL A 231 17.57 20.69 9.65
N PRO A 232 17.60 21.98 10.01
CA PRO A 232 17.69 23.06 9.02
C PRO A 232 18.91 22.87 8.12
N ARG A 233 18.76 23.17 6.84
CA ARG A 233 19.93 23.26 5.95
C ARG A 233 20.81 24.39 6.43
N THR A 234 22.06 24.10 6.69
CA THR A 234 23.08 25.15 6.85
C THR A 234 23.30 25.79 5.49
N SER A 235 23.01 27.07 5.38
CA SER A 235 23.44 27.84 4.19
C SER A 235 24.95 27.68 4.04
N PRO A 236 25.44 27.44 2.80
CA PRO A 236 26.87 27.35 2.54
C PRO A 236 27.59 28.68 2.82
#